data_3baa25d25a9e6649334d9f5e9f280fb9
#
_entry.id   3baa25d25a9e6649334d9f5e9f280fb9
#
_cell.length_a   1.000
_cell.length_b   1.000
_cell.length_c   1.000
_cell.angle_alpha   90.00
_cell.angle_beta   90.00
_cell.angle_gamma   90.00
#
_symmetry.space_group_name_H-M   'P 1'
#
loop_
_entity.id
_entity.type
_entity.pdbx_description
1 polymer ?
#
loop_
_entity_poly.entity_id
_entity_poly.type
_entity_poly.pdbx_seq_one_letter_code
_entity_poly.pdbx_strand_id
1 'polypeptide(L)'
;IGALAGDALTDAKYNTALGVNSLGANTRGNRNVALGVGALGDFNVTSDTDTYNVAVGMSAGAAVTTGANNTIMGGLAGDEITTGANNVCLGYQAGGGMTTGDSNILLGSGTARIAALTGDENIVIGDSAGEQMTSANNNIFIGLSTGVSSVAVTTGLQNILIGKQARVNAVDAENQITMGSAVTCEGNNNFTFGNGATDSNIAFGETSISAPSDERYKEDIATSTAGLSFIKDLRPVTFKWKKAKDIPVGHDAYIADGEEGCNDRVMLSNGETNHGFIAQEVKAAIDNHSELKDGFGMWTVDEQDTTNGRQRLADGALVPILVKAIQEQNALIEALTARITTLEG
;
A
#
# COMPACT_ATOMS: atom_id res chain seq x y z
N ILE A 1 44.64 0.48 1.18
CA ILE A 1 45.36 1.62 1.79
C ILE A 1 44.73 1.91 3.15
N GLY A 2 45.49 1.80 4.23
CA GLY A 2 45.07 1.93 5.62
C GLY A 2 45.83 0.91 6.48
N ALA A 3 46.03 1.18 7.78
CA ALA A 3 46.63 0.21 8.67
C ALA A 3 45.72 -1.05 8.72
N LEU A 4 46.32 -2.25 8.65
CA LEU A 4 45.65 -3.53 8.67
C LEU A 4 44.59 -3.71 7.54
N ALA A 5 44.67 -2.97 6.44
CA ALA A 5 43.81 -3.18 5.27
C ALA A 5 44.24 -4.45 4.53
N GLY A 6 43.45 -5.52 4.60
CA GLY A 6 43.71 -6.79 3.95
C GLY A 6 44.98 -7.50 4.43
N ASP A 7 45.40 -7.26 5.66
CA ASP A 7 46.67 -7.79 6.19
C ASP A 7 46.63 -9.30 6.46
N ALA A 8 45.45 -9.90 6.61
CA ALA A 8 45.29 -11.35 6.75
C ALA A 8 45.16 -12.09 5.39
N LEU A 9 45.14 -11.40 4.25
CA LEU A 9 44.97 -12.02 2.94
C LEU A 9 46.12 -12.99 2.63
N THR A 10 45.82 -14.26 2.41
CA THR A 10 46.80 -15.30 2.01
C THR A 10 46.57 -15.77 0.57
N ASP A 11 45.46 -16.37 0.31
CA ASP A 11 45.10 -16.93 -1.02
C ASP A 11 43.97 -16.14 -1.70
N ALA A 12 43.40 -15.13 -1.05
CA ALA A 12 42.29 -14.33 -1.55
C ALA A 12 42.68 -13.47 -2.73
N LYS A 13 41.78 -13.39 -3.75
CA LYS A 13 42.04 -12.75 -5.05
C LYS A 13 40.98 -11.70 -5.35
N TYR A 14 41.37 -10.70 -6.15
CA TYR A 14 40.46 -9.70 -6.71
C TYR A 14 39.71 -8.85 -5.68
N ASN A 15 40.29 -8.66 -4.49
CA ASN A 15 39.71 -7.83 -3.44
C ASN A 15 40.19 -6.37 -3.53
N THR A 16 39.33 -5.43 -3.17
CA THR A 16 39.68 -4.02 -2.98
C THR A 16 39.44 -3.66 -1.52
N ALA A 17 40.49 -3.23 -0.82
CA ALA A 17 40.44 -2.80 0.57
C ALA A 17 41.04 -1.38 0.76
N LEU A 18 40.21 -0.45 1.26
CA LEU A 18 40.63 0.93 1.54
C LEU A 18 40.00 1.41 2.86
N GLY A 19 40.80 1.56 3.86
CA GLY A 19 40.41 1.96 5.23
C GLY A 19 41.16 1.13 6.29
N VAL A 20 41.25 1.64 7.50
CA VAL A 20 41.84 0.88 8.63
C VAL A 20 41.01 -0.37 8.89
N ASN A 21 41.64 -1.53 8.98
CA ASN A 21 40.99 -2.84 9.21
C ASN A 21 39.92 -3.23 8.19
N SER A 22 39.95 -2.66 6.98
CA SER A 22 39.05 -3.12 5.89
C SER A 22 39.49 -4.49 5.38
N LEU A 23 38.58 -5.49 5.34
CA LEU A 23 38.91 -6.90 5.06
C LEU A 23 40.04 -7.45 5.93
N GLY A 24 40.17 -6.97 7.18
CA GLY A 24 41.31 -7.27 8.05
C GLY A 24 41.42 -8.74 8.45
N ALA A 25 40.30 -9.47 8.56
CA ALA A 25 40.28 -10.90 8.92
C ALA A 25 40.24 -11.82 7.68
N ASN A 26 40.03 -11.32 6.46
CA ASN A 26 39.84 -12.16 5.28
C ASN A 26 41.11 -12.88 4.84
N THR A 27 41.05 -14.20 4.80
CA THR A 27 42.18 -15.03 4.34
C THR A 27 41.99 -15.55 2.90
N ARG A 28 40.80 -15.98 2.50
CA ARG A 28 40.51 -16.71 1.28
C ARG A 28 39.29 -16.26 0.46
N GLY A 29 38.49 -15.31 0.99
CA GLY A 29 37.32 -14.80 0.25
C GLY A 29 37.71 -13.87 -0.88
N ASN A 30 37.16 -14.12 -2.06
CA ASN A 30 37.52 -13.41 -3.29
C ASN A 30 36.48 -12.38 -3.69
N ARG A 31 36.88 -11.43 -4.55
CA ARG A 31 36.00 -10.49 -5.29
C ARG A 31 35.20 -9.57 -4.38
N ASN A 32 35.75 -9.19 -3.24
CA ASN A 32 35.11 -8.27 -2.31
C ASN A 32 35.61 -6.84 -2.51
N VAL A 33 34.74 -5.88 -2.24
CA VAL A 33 35.07 -4.45 -2.17
C VAL A 33 34.75 -3.94 -0.77
N ALA A 34 35.76 -3.47 -0.05
CA ALA A 34 35.63 -2.89 1.28
C ALA A 34 36.25 -1.50 1.34
N LEU A 35 35.41 -0.47 1.36
CA LEU A 35 35.82 0.93 1.40
C LEU A 35 35.30 1.59 2.67
N GLY A 36 36.15 1.78 3.67
CA GLY A 36 35.81 2.39 4.95
C GLY A 36 36.58 1.74 6.11
N VAL A 37 36.68 2.45 7.21
CA VAL A 37 37.25 1.89 8.44
C VAL A 37 36.38 0.73 8.93
N GLY A 38 36.94 -0.46 9.10
CA GLY A 38 36.25 -1.66 9.56
C GLY A 38 35.23 -2.26 8.56
N ALA A 39 35.21 -1.80 7.31
CA ALA A 39 34.34 -2.39 6.30
C ALA A 39 34.69 -3.86 6.07
N LEU A 40 33.74 -4.81 6.23
CA LEU A 40 33.97 -6.27 6.20
C LEU A 40 35.14 -6.70 7.13
N GLY A 41 35.23 -6.09 8.33
CA GLY A 41 36.38 -6.30 9.24
C GLY A 41 36.57 -7.74 9.69
N ASP A 42 35.48 -8.44 10.01
CA ASP A 42 35.46 -9.82 10.51
C ASP A 42 35.22 -10.86 9.42
N PHE A 43 35.09 -10.40 8.16
CA PHE A 43 34.79 -11.30 7.02
C PHE A 43 35.92 -12.30 6.79
N ASN A 44 35.59 -13.58 6.88
CA ASN A 44 36.54 -14.64 6.60
C ASN A 44 35.88 -15.96 6.23
N VAL A 45 36.30 -16.56 5.14
CA VAL A 45 35.86 -17.90 4.70
C VAL A 45 36.99 -18.88 4.73
N THR A 46 36.71 -20.15 4.97
CA THR A 46 37.70 -21.21 5.18
C THR A 46 38.24 -21.84 3.90
N SER A 47 37.61 -21.53 2.73
CA SER A 47 37.99 -22.03 1.42
C SER A 47 38.17 -20.89 0.41
N ASP A 48 38.93 -21.12 -0.66
CA ASP A 48 39.06 -20.21 -1.80
C ASP A 48 37.67 -20.10 -2.48
N THR A 49 36.93 -19.04 -2.17
CA THR A 49 35.53 -18.88 -2.55
C THR A 49 35.26 -17.47 -3.07
N ASP A 50 34.57 -17.38 -4.21
CA ASP A 50 34.06 -16.11 -4.71
C ASP A 50 32.84 -15.68 -3.89
N THR A 51 32.92 -14.54 -3.23
CA THR A 51 31.91 -14.09 -2.26
C THR A 51 31.23 -12.77 -2.61
N TYR A 52 31.78 -11.99 -3.53
CA TYR A 52 31.17 -10.80 -4.14
C TYR A 52 30.50 -9.81 -3.19
N ASN A 53 31.00 -9.65 -1.98
CA ASN A 53 30.49 -8.61 -1.06
C ASN A 53 31.00 -7.22 -1.46
N VAL A 54 30.11 -6.23 -1.43
CA VAL A 54 30.45 -4.82 -1.57
C VAL A 54 30.05 -4.08 -0.30
N ALA A 55 31.04 -3.55 0.43
CA ALA A 55 30.78 -2.76 1.62
C ALA A 55 31.46 -1.38 1.52
N VAL A 56 30.67 -0.32 1.58
CA VAL A 56 31.14 1.06 1.47
C VAL A 56 30.61 1.89 2.65
N GLY A 57 31.48 2.29 3.53
CA GLY A 57 31.15 3.07 4.74
C GLY A 57 31.91 2.59 5.97
N MET A 58 31.98 3.44 6.99
CA MET A 58 32.54 3.04 8.28
C MET A 58 31.71 1.88 8.86
N SER A 59 32.38 0.78 9.20
CA SER A 59 31.78 -0.45 9.75
C SER A 59 30.67 -1.04 8.89
N ALA A 60 30.63 -0.77 7.59
CA ALA A 60 29.69 -1.40 6.69
C ALA A 60 29.95 -2.91 6.64
N GLY A 61 28.98 -3.74 7.04
CA GLY A 61 29.11 -5.19 7.12
C GLY A 61 30.21 -5.66 8.07
N ALA A 62 30.49 -4.94 9.14
CA ALA A 62 31.66 -5.20 10.01
C ALA A 62 31.68 -6.62 10.61
N ALA A 63 30.53 -7.14 11.04
CA ALA A 63 30.36 -8.47 11.62
C ALA A 63 30.16 -9.60 10.59
N VAL A 64 30.12 -9.30 9.29
CA VAL A 64 29.96 -10.36 8.27
C VAL A 64 31.12 -11.35 8.39
N THR A 65 30.78 -12.62 8.63
CA THR A 65 31.76 -13.70 8.74
C THR A 65 31.86 -14.52 7.46
N THR A 66 30.76 -15.14 7.04
CA THR A 66 30.72 -16.02 5.86
C THR A 66 29.64 -15.61 4.84
N GLY A 67 28.82 -14.61 5.15
CA GLY A 67 27.80 -14.11 4.23
C GLY A 67 28.39 -13.68 2.88
N ALA A 68 27.70 -13.97 1.78
CA ALA A 68 28.15 -13.66 0.43
C ALA A 68 27.11 -12.89 -0.38
N ASN A 69 27.54 -12.26 -1.47
CA ASN A 69 26.69 -11.50 -2.38
C ASN A 69 25.92 -10.33 -1.72
N ASN A 70 26.45 -9.76 -0.67
CA ASN A 70 25.83 -8.62 -0.01
C ASN A 70 26.30 -7.30 -0.62
N THR A 71 25.38 -6.36 -0.86
CA THR A 71 25.66 -4.98 -1.22
C THR A 71 25.29 -4.07 -0.05
N ILE A 72 26.30 -3.57 0.65
CA ILE A 72 26.16 -2.83 1.90
C ILE A 72 26.76 -1.44 1.73
N MET A 73 25.97 -0.38 1.81
CA MET A 73 26.48 0.97 1.57
C MET A 73 25.87 1.98 2.56
N GLY A 74 26.70 2.53 3.41
CA GLY A 74 26.34 3.48 4.47
C GLY A 74 27.14 3.23 5.74
N GLY A 75 27.31 4.24 6.59
CA GLY A 75 27.92 4.04 7.90
C GLY A 75 27.06 3.08 8.74
N LEU A 76 27.65 2.06 9.35
CA LEU A 76 26.95 1.04 10.15
C LEU A 76 25.83 0.32 9.39
N ALA A 77 25.85 0.29 8.05
CA ALA A 77 24.91 -0.52 7.29
C ALA A 77 25.27 -2.00 7.47
N GLY A 78 24.27 -2.84 7.76
CA GLY A 78 24.45 -4.29 7.93
C GLY A 78 25.56 -4.69 8.89
N ASP A 79 25.88 -3.88 9.87
CA ASP A 79 27.06 -4.06 10.74
C ASP A 79 26.94 -5.26 11.68
N GLU A 80 25.74 -5.79 11.92
CA GLU A 80 25.48 -7.01 12.68
C GLU A 80 25.25 -8.26 11.80
N ILE A 81 25.25 -8.14 10.47
CA ILE A 81 25.14 -9.31 9.58
C ILE A 81 26.29 -10.27 9.86
N THR A 82 25.98 -11.55 10.07
CA THR A 82 26.99 -12.59 10.28
C THR A 82 27.08 -13.54 9.06
N THR A 83 26.09 -14.36 8.84
CA THR A 83 26.03 -15.33 7.75
C THR A 83 25.03 -15.00 6.65
N GLY A 84 24.20 -13.95 6.86
CA GLY A 84 23.19 -13.52 5.87
C GLY A 84 23.80 -13.22 4.50
N ALA A 85 23.15 -13.67 3.44
CA ALA A 85 23.61 -13.57 2.06
C ALA A 85 22.57 -12.91 1.13
N ASN A 86 23.06 -12.44 -0.02
CA ASN A 86 22.20 -11.84 -1.07
C ASN A 86 21.41 -10.59 -0.60
N ASN A 87 21.90 -9.87 0.39
CA ASN A 87 21.19 -8.70 0.92
C ASN A 87 21.67 -7.39 0.28
N VAL A 88 20.75 -6.44 0.19
CA VAL A 88 21.03 -5.05 -0.21
C VAL A 88 20.69 -4.13 0.96
N CYS A 89 21.68 -3.50 1.57
CA CYS A 89 21.52 -2.55 2.68
C CYS A 89 22.09 -1.18 2.29
N LEU A 90 21.24 -0.21 1.97
CA LEU A 90 21.67 1.12 1.54
C LEU A 90 21.12 2.21 2.46
N GLY A 91 21.98 2.89 3.19
CA GLY A 91 21.65 3.97 4.11
C GLY A 91 22.37 3.83 5.44
N TYR A 92 22.38 4.90 6.24
CA TYR A 92 22.94 4.87 7.59
C TYR A 92 22.18 3.86 8.46
N GLN A 93 22.88 2.87 9.02
CA GLN A 93 22.28 1.78 9.82
C GLN A 93 21.15 1.00 9.08
N ALA A 94 21.16 0.98 7.77
CA ALA A 94 20.22 0.13 7.02
C ALA A 94 20.56 -1.35 7.27
N GLY A 95 19.60 -2.13 7.79
CA GLY A 95 19.85 -3.51 8.21
C GLY A 95 20.81 -3.66 9.39
N GLY A 96 20.97 -2.61 10.22
CA GLY A 96 21.90 -2.63 11.34
C GLY A 96 21.59 -3.72 12.37
N GLY A 97 20.34 -4.18 12.51
CA GLY A 97 19.96 -5.31 13.36
C GLY A 97 19.88 -6.65 12.64
N MET A 98 20.16 -6.72 11.33
CA MET A 98 20.08 -7.99 10.59
C MET A 98 21.26 -8.90 10.94
N THR A 99 20.99 -10.18 11.16
CA THR A 99 22.04 -11.15 11.53
C THR A 99 22.22 -12.27 10.50
N THR A 100 21.21 -13.07 10.25
CA THR A 100 21.27 -14.26 9.38
C THR A 100 20.27 -14.20 8.22
N GLY A 101 19.43 -13.16 8.13
CA GLY A 101 18.42 -13.03 7.07
C GLY A 101 19.04 -12.97 5.67
N ASP A 102 18.41 -13.65 4.72
CA ASP A 102 18.85 -13.75 3.33
C ASP A 102 17.92 -12.97 2.38
N SER A 103 18.47 -12.50 1.28
CA SER A 103 17.70 -11.93 0.16
C SER A 103 16.82 -10.72 0.52
N ASN A 104 17.21 -9.94 1.52
CA ASN A 104 16.48 -8.73 1.93
C ASN A 104 16.98 -7.49 1.16
N ILE A 105 16.06 -6.58 0.86
CA ILE A 105 16.33 -5.25 0.29
C ILE A 105 15.94 -4.20 1.32
N LEU A 106 16.91 -3.53 1.93
CA LEU A 106 16.75 -2.57 3.01
C LEU A 106 17.31 -1.19 2.58
N LEU A 107 16.43 -0.26 2.19
CA LEU A 107 16.81 1.05 1.68
C LEU A 107 16.27 2.17 2.57
N GLY A 108 17.15 2.92 3.18
CA GLY A 108 16.80 4.06 4.05
C GLY A 108 17.57 4.03 5.36
N SER A 109 17.57 5.14 6.07
CA SER A 109 18.20 5.23 7.39
C SER A 109 17.43 4.38 8.40
N GLY A 110 18.11 3.54 9.17
CA GLY A 110 17.52 2.76 10.25
C GLY A 110 16.49 1.71 9.87
N THR A 111 16.43 1.27 8.60
CA THR A 111 15.57 0.14 8.19
C THR A 111 16.01 -1.13 8.91
N ALA A 112 15.05 -1.89 9.49
CA ALA A 112 15.31 -3.15 10.20
C ALA A 112 16.48 -3.05 11.20
N ARG A 113 16.52 -1.99 12.00
CA ARG A 113 17.70 -1.60 12.80
C ARG A 113 17.73 -2.17 14.21
N ILE A 114 16.59 -2.31 14.90
CA ILE A 114 16.57 -2.50 16.37
C ILE A 114 16.58 -3.98 16.76
N ALA A 115 15.98 -4.86 15.98
CA ALA A 115 15.82 -6.27 16.33
C ALA A 115 16.69 -7.16 15.43
N ALA A 116 17.10 -8.32 15.96
CA ALA A 116 17.85 -9.30 15.19
C ALA A 116 17.00 -9.87 14.04
N LEU A 117 17.08 -9.27 12.86
CA LEU A 117 16.37 -9.75 11.68
C LEU A 117 17.03 -11.03 11.16
N THR A 118 16.29 -12.12 11.30
CA THR A 118 16.64 -13.45 10.76
C THR A 118 15.72 -13.86 9.61
N GLY A 119 14.70 -13.05 9.31
CA GLY A 119 13.73 -13.30 8.25
C GLY A 119 14.29 -12.96 6.86
N ASP A 120 13.70 -13.58 5.84
CA ASP A 120 14.17 -13.58 4.47
C ASP A 120 13.19 -12.87 3.51
N GLU A 121 13.72 -12.47 2.34
CA GLU A 121 12.92 -12.02 1.20
C GLU A 121 12.04 -10.80 1.49
N ASN A 122 12.48 -9.89 2.37
CA ASN A 122 11.75 -8.66 2.65
C ASN A 122 12.27 -7.50 1.80
N ILE A 123 11.33 -6.64 1.35
CA ILE A 123 11.64 -5.35 0.71
C ILE A 123 11.18 -4.24 1.66
N VAL A 124 12.14 -3.49 2.22
CA VAL A 124 11.88 -2.44 3.21
C VAL A 124 12.51 -1.14 2.75
N ILE A 125 11.70 -0.15 2.43
CA ILE A 125 12.14 1.13 1.88
C ILE A 125 11.55 2.30 2.68
N GLY A 126 12.42 3.10 3.26
CA GLY A 126 12.02 4.30 4.02
C GLY A 126 12.77 4.43 5.34
N ASP A 127 12.86 5.64 5.86
CA ASP A 127 13.48 5.90 7.17
C ASP A 127 12.71 5.12 8.26
N SER A 128 13.44 4.37 9.08
CA SER A 128 12.92 3.54 10.19
C SER A 128 11.80 2.57 9.77
N ALA A 129 11.67 2.22 8.49
CA ALA A 129 10.72 1.20 8.07
C ALA A 129 11.15 -0.18 8.58
N GLY A 130 10.19 -0.99 9.03
CA GLY A 130 10.44 -2.36 9.52
C GLY A 130 11.41 -2.45 10.70
N GLU A 131 11.61 -1.37 11.47
CA GLU A 131 12.68 -1.23 12.46
C GLU A 131 12.70 -2.37 13.50
N GLN A 132 11.56 -2.99 13.78
CA GLN A 132 11.42 -4.03 14.82
C GLN A 132 11.19 -5.43 14.24
N MET A 133 11.45 -5.65 12.95
CA MET A 133 11.31 -6.97 12.32
C MET A 133 12.31 -7.96 12.93
N THR A 134 11.86 -9.20 13.20
CA THR A 134 12.71 -10.29 13.72
C THR A 134 12.75 -11.46 12.74
N SER A 135 11.74 -12.31 12.68
CA SER A 135 11.65 -13.47 11.77
C SER A 135 10.57 -13.30 10.71
N ALA A 136 10.22 -12.05 10.40
CA ALA A 136 9.24 -11.72 9.36
C ALA A 136 9.78 -12.02 7.96
N ASN A 137 8.98 -12.64 7.07
CA ASN A 137 9.41 -13.04 5.74
C ASN A 137 8.46 -12.56 4.65
N ASN A 138 8.99 -12.35 3.44
CA ASN A 138 8.20 -12.04 2.25
C ASN A 138 7.33 -10.77 2.39
N ASN A 139 7.77 -9.77 3.13
CA ASN A 139 7.02 -8.52 3.32
C ASN A 139 7.54 -7.41 2.41
N ILE A 140 6.64 -6.50 2.01
CA ILE A 140 6.95 -5.28 1.26
C ILE A 140 6.50 -4.07 2.10
N PHE A 141 7.45 -3.29 2.62
CA PHE A 141 7.20 -2.07 3.40
C PHE A 141 7.80 -0.87 2.69
N ILE A 142 6.98 0.09 2.33
CA ILE A 142 7.42 1.31 1.63
C ILE A 142 6.83 2.54 2.32
N GLY A 143 7.69 3.35 2.91
CA GLY A 143 7.31 4.61 3.56
C GLY A 143 8.00 4.83 4.91
N LEU A 144 7.98 6.07 5.38
CA LEU A 144 8.53 6.44 6.70
C LEU A 144 7.85 5.67 7.82
N SER A 145 8.63 4.98 8.65
CA SER A 145 8.16 4.21 9.82
C SER A 145 7.01 3.23 9.49
N THR A 146 7.01 2.67 8.29
CA THR A 146 6.04 1.65 7.86
C THR A 146 6.31 0.35 8.59
N GLY A 147 5.26 -0.33 9.06
CA GLY A 147 5.39 -1.56 9.86
C GLY A 147 5.95 -1.34 11.27
N VAL A 148 6.05 -0.07 11.71
CA VAL A 148 6.56 0.30 13.04
C VAL A 148 5.48 1.08 13.78
N SER A 149 4.97 0.56 14.88
CA SER A 149 4.07 1.27 15.79
C SER A 149 3.82 0.43 17.05
N SER A 150 2.73 0.71 17.78
CA SER A 150 2.30 -0.09 18.93
C SER A 150 2.12 -1.60 18.62
N VAL A 151 1.91 -1.93 17.34
CA VAL A 151 1.91 -3.30 16.82
C VAL A 151 2.91 -3.35 15.66
N ALA A 152 4.17 -3.66 15.98
CA ALA A 152 5.21 -3.82 14.96
C ALA A 152 5.13 -5.22 14.34
N VAL A 153 5.41 -5.30 13.03
CA VAL A 153 5.55 -6.60 12.36
C VAL A 153 6.84 -7.25 12.82
N THR A 154 6.77 -8.19 13.75
CA THR A 154 7.95 -8.92 14.22
C THR A 154 8.13 -10.26 13.52
N THR A 155 7.05 -11.03 13.35
CA THR A 155 7.04 -12.37 12.77
C THR A 155 6.09 -12.52 11.59
N GLY A 156 5.46 -11.43 11.13
CA GLY A 156 4.44 -11.44 10.07
C GLY A 156 4.95 -11.88 8.71
N LEU A 157 4.06 -12.45 7.90
CA LEU A 157 4.36 -13.04 6.60
C LEU A 157 3.53 -12.41 5.47
N GLN A 158 4.16 -12.18 4.30
CA GLN A 158 3.47 -11.80 3.07
C GLN A 158 2.63 -10.52 3.16
N ASN A 159 3.03 -9.56 3.97
CA ASN A 159 2.31 -8.29 4.10
C ASN A 159 2.85 -7.24 3.11
N ILE A 160 1.97 -6.41 2.59
CA ILE A 160 2.29 -5.26 1.74
C ILE A 160 1.81 -3.99 2.44
N LEU A 161 2.73 -3.16 2.91
CA LEU A 161 2.45 -1.90 3.59
C LEU A 161 3.04 -0.74 2.78
N ILE A 162 2.21 0.15 2.28
CA ILE A 162 2.65 1.29 1.48
C ILE A 162 2.07 2.59 2.07
N GLY A 163 2.95 3.47 2.49
CA GLY A 163 2.60 4.78 3.04
C GLY A 163 3.26 5.05 4.39
N LYS A 164 3.32 6.33 4.75
CA LYS A 164 3.86 6.74 6.04
C LYS A 164 3.08 6.08 7.18
N GLN A 165 3.78 5.33 8.05
CA GLN A 165 3.16 4.68 9.21
C GLN A 165 1.97 3.75 8.85
N ALA A 166 1.97 3.16 7.65
CA ALA A 166 1.05 2.07 7.33
C ALA A 166 1.34 0.86 8.23
N ARG A 167 0.30 0.17 8.72
CA ARG A 167 0.42 -0.79 9.84
C ARG A 167 -0.34 -2.08 9.56
N VAL A 168 0.08 -3.11 10.27
CA VAL A 168 -0.70 -4.34 10.47
C VAL A 168 -1.51 -4.25 11.75
N ASN A 169 -2.47 -5.15 11.94
CA ASN A 169 -3.27 -5.24 13.17
C ASN A 169 -2.66 -6.18 14.24
N ALA A 170 -1.71 -7.04 13.88
CA ALA A 170 -1.07 -8.00 14.79
C ALA A 170 0.43 -8.17 14.47
N VAL A 171 1.23 -8.60 15.44
CA VAL A 171 2.68 -8.81 15.31
C VAL A 171 3.04 -9.94 14.35
N ASP A 172 2.16 -10.92 14.23
CA ASP A 172 2.21 -12.11 13.38
C ASP A 172 1.26 -12.01 12.17
N ALA A 173 0.94 -10.80 11.76
CA ALA A 173 0.03 -10.54 10.65
C ALA A 173 0.43 -11.27 9.37
N GLU A 174 -0.56 -11.80 8.64
CA GLU A 174 -0.34 -12.56 7.43
C GLU A 174 -1.22 -12.08 6.28
N ASN A 175 -0.61 -11.92 5.10
CA ASN A 175 -1.30 -11.61 3.85
C ASN A 175 -2.20 -10.35 3.95
N GLN A 176 -1.69 -9.31 4.60
CA GLN A 176 -2.37 -8.01 4.72
C GLN A 176 -1.83 -7.03 3.68
N ILE A 177 -2.72 -6.28 3.04
CA ILE A 177 -2.36 -5.16 2.18
C ILE A 177 -2.87 -3.87 2.83
N THR A 178 -1.96 -2.95 3.14
CA THR A 178 -2.32 -1.64 3.73
C THR A 178 -1.74 -0.53 2.85
N MET A 179 -2.59 0.38 2.39
CA MET A 179 -2.16 1.52 1.57
C MET A 179 -2.70 2.83 2.13
N GLY A 180 -1.78 3.76 2.45
CA GLY A 180 -2.15 5.09 2.92
C GLY A 180 -1.37 5.53 4.15
N SER A 181 -1.65 6.75 4.65
CA SER A 181 -0.95 7.32 5.80
C SER A 181 -1.62 6.92 7.11
N ALA A 182 -0.85 6.35 8.03
CA ALA A 182 -1.29 5.96 9.38
C ALA A 182 -2.50 4.97 9.41
N VAL A 183 -2.74 4.25 8.32
CA VAL A 183 -3.79 3.23 8.19
C VAL A 183 -3.32 1.94 8.86
N THR A 184 -4.25 1.29 9.56
CA THR A 184 -4.05 -0.05 10.15
C THR A 184 -4.92 -1.05 9.40
N CYS A 185 -4.36 -2.19 8.98
CA CYS A 185 -5.15 -3.23 8.32
C CYS A 185 -6.23 -3.80 9.26
N GLU A 186 -7.38 -4.12 8.71
CA GLU A 186 -8.49 -4.71 9.46
C GLU A 186 -8.17 -6.13 9.98
N GLY A 187 -7.48 -6.94 9.17
CA GLY A 187 -7.15 -8.32 9.51
C GLY A 187 -6.36 -9.06 8.45
N ASN A 188 -6.06 -10.31 8.69
CA ASN A 188 -5.43 -11.18 7.71
C ASN A 188 -6.31 -11.40 6.48
N ASN A 189 -5.68 -11.59 5.32
CA ASN A 189 -6.37 -11.73 4.03
C ASN A 189 -7.28 -10.53 3.72
N ASN A 190 -6.78 -9.33 3.95
CA ASN A 190 -7.54 -8.10 3.82
C ASN A 190 -6.73 -7.00 3.12
N PHE A 191 -7.43 -6.18 2.33
CA PHE A 191 -6.89 -4.94 1.77
C PHE A 191 -7.57 -3.74 2.42
N THR A 192 -6.82 -2.94 3.17
CA THR A 192 -7.28 -1.71 3.81
C THR A 192 -6.54 -0.51 3.22
N PHE A 193 -7.27 0.52 2.86
CA PHE A 193 -6.71 1.75 2.28
C PHE A 193 -7.41 3.00 2.81
N GLY A 194 -6.67 4.11 2.90
CA GLY A 194 -7.26 5.36 3.41
C GLY A 194 -6.25 6.28 4.11
N ASN A 195 -6.71 6.98 5.15
CA ASN A 195 -5.90 7.88 5.94
C ASN A 195 -6.34 7.85 7.41
N GLY A 196 -5.48 7.36 8.29
CA GLY A 196 -5.76 7.26 9.73
C GLY A 196 -6.99 6.41 10.03
N ALA A 197 -7.98 7.01 10.69
CA ALA A 197 -9.25 6.36 11.03
C ALA A 197 -10.31 6.44 9.92
N THR A 198 -9.97 7.09 8.79
CA THR A 198 -10.84 7.20 7.61
C THR A 198 -10.34 6.20 6.56
N ASP A 199 -10.68 4.95 6.74
CA ASP A 199 -10.25 3.88 5.88
C ASP A 199 -11.42 3.12 5.26
N SER A 200 -11.11 2.30 4.30
CA SER A 200 -12.02 1.35 3.68
C SER A 200 -11.28 0.03 3.51
N ASN A 201 -12.00 -1.06 3.64
CA ASN A 201 -11.41 -2.37 3.49
C ASN A 201 -12.23 -3.32 2.61
N ILE A 202 -11.56 -4.33 2.10
CA ILE A 202 -12.17 -5.46 1.41
C ILE A 202 -11.42 -6.73 1.79
N ALA A 203 -12.13 -7.71 2.34
CA ALA A 203 -11.56 -9.03 2.58
C ALA A 203 -11.34 -9.76 1.26
N PHE A 204 -10.29 -10.55 1.14
CA PHE A 204 -10.01 -11.27 -0.09
C PHE A 204 -11.12 -12.28 -0.39
N GLY A 205 -11.63 -12.24 -1.62
CA GLY A 205 -12.78 -13.04 -2.05
C GLY A 205 -14.13 -12.33 -1.93
N GLU A 206 -14.19 -11.17 -1.25
CA GLU A 206 -15.38 -10.33 -1.20
C GLU A 206 -15.49 -9.40 -2.42
N THR A 207 -16.69 -8.94 -2.71
CA THR A 207 -16.97 -8.05 -3.86
C THR A 207 -17.37 -6.64 -3.45
N SER A 208 -17.48 -6.37 -2.14
CA SER A 208 -17.90 -5.07 -1.60
C SER A 208 -16.85 -4.48 -0.67
N ILE A 209 -16.62 -3.19 -0.82
CA ILE A 209 -15.76 -2.40 0.05
C ILE A 209 -16.58 -1.98 1.27
N SER A 210 -16.05 -2.20 2.47
CA SER A 210 -16.62 -1.73 3.72
C SER A 210 -15.87 -0.49 4.22
N ALA A 211 -16.58 0.38 4.93
CA ALA A 211 -16.04 1.56 5.60
C ALA A 211 -16.58 1.64 7.03
N PRO A 212 -15.86 2.30 7.95
CA PRO A 212 -16.34 2.46 9.33
C PRO A 212 -17.74 3.08 9.40
N SER A 213 -18.63 2.46 10.16
CA SER A 213 -20.02 2.94 10.36
C SER A 213 -20.48 2.83 11.82
N ASP A 214 -19.54 2.88 12.74
CA ASP A 214 -19.77 2.80 14.17
C ASP A 214 -20.47 4.06 14.69
N GLU A 215 -21.49 3.91 15.52
CA GLU A 215 -22.25 5.00 16.12
C GLU A 215 -21.36 5.98 16.90
N ARG A 216 -20.30 5.49 17.54
CA ARG A 216 -19.36 6.32 18.33
C ARG A 216 -18.61 7.38 17.52
N TYR A 217 -18.60 7.26 16.19
CA TYR A 217 -17.98 8.20 15.25
C TYR A 217 -19.00 9.10 14.54
N LYS A 218 -20.28 9.05 14.94
CA LYS A 218 -21.38 9.80 14.33
C LYS A 218 -22.04 10.70 15.34
N GLU A 219 -22.45 11.86 14.89
CA GLU A 219 -23.24 12.84 15.66
C GLU A 219 -24.54 13.17 14.89
N ASP A 220 -25.51 13.77 15.56
CA ASP A 220 -26.78 14.22 14.98
C ASP A 220 -27.57 13.11 14.25
N ILE A 221 -27.53 11.88 14.79
CA ILE A 221 -28.20 10.72 14.19
C ILE A 221 -29.70 10.92 14.22
N ALA A 222 -30.31 11.02 13.03
CA ALA A 222 -31.74 11.15 12.84
C ALA A 222 -32.26 10.20 11.76
N THR A 223 -33.55 9.88 11.82
CA THR A 223 -34.21 9.10 10.76
C THR A 223 -34.22 9.87 9.44
N SER A 224 -33.72 9.27 8.38
CA SER A 224 -33.73 9.89 7.03
C SER A 224 -35.15 10.13 6.56
N THR A 225 -35.37 11.30 5.99
CA THR A 225 -36.63 11.68 5.30
C THR A 225 -36.54 11.49 3.78
N ALA A 226 -35.34 11.26 3.24
CA ALA A 226 -35.13 10.95 1.84
C ALA A 226 -35.56 9.50 1.55
N GLY A 227 -36.55 9.33 0.67
CA GLY A 227 -37.13 8.03 0.37
C GLY A 227 -37.77 7.97 -1.03
N LEU A 228 -39.03 7.56 -1.08
CA LEU A 228 -39.75 7.28 -2.33
C LEU A 228 -39.84 8.50 -3.26
N SER A 229 -39.91 9.69 -2.74
CA SER A 229 -40.00 10.93 -3.52
C SER A 229 -38.72 11.12 -4.36
N PHE A 230 -37.55 11.01 -3.76
CA PHE A 230 -36.27 11.11 -4.44
C PHE A 230 -36.07 9.98 -5.48
N ILE A 231 -36.41 8.74 -5.11
CA ILE A 231 -36.26 7.59 -6.02
C ILE A 231 -37.10 7.75 -7.29
N LYS A 232 -38.26 8.38 -7.21
CA LYS A 232 -39.13 8.66 -8.38
C LYS A 232 -38.51 9.67 -9.33
N ASP A 233 -37.68 10.58 -8.88
CA ASP A 233 -37.04 11.61 -9.67
C ASP A 233 -35.77 11.12 -10.39
N LEU A 234 -35.27 9.93 -10.01
CA LEU A 234 -34.16 9.31 -10.71
C LEU A 234 -34.60 8.60 -11.97
N ARG A 235 -33.84 8.77 -13.05
CA ARG A 235 -34.09 8.13 -14.36
C ARG A 235 -33.01 7.07 -14.63
N PRO A 236 -33.30 5.78 -14.45
CA PRO A 236 -32.42 4.70 -14.92
C PRO A 236 -32.31 4.74 -16.44
N VAL A 237 -31.12 4.59 -16.96
CA VAL A 237 -30.85 4.62 -18.40
C VAL A 237 -30.02 3.43 -18.84
N THR A 238 -30.10 3.14 -20.14
CA THR A 238 -29.12 2.29 -20.81
C THR A 238 -28.25 3.15 -21.71
N PHE A 239 -26.95 2.83 -21.78
CA PHE A 239 -26.00 3.62 -22.57
C PHE A 239 -24.86 2.76 -23.09
N LYS A 240 -24.11 3.32 -24.05
CA LYS A 240 -22.80 2.81 -24.47
C LYS A 240 -21.76 3.90 -24.28
N TRP A 241 -20.58 3.52 -23.83
CA TRP A 241 -19.48 4.46 -23.74
C TRP A 241 -19.10 5.00 -25.11
N LYS A 242 -18.84 6.31 -25.19
CA LYS A 242 -18.40 6.97 -26.43
C LYS A 242 -16.98 6.51 -26.81
N LYS A 243 -16.64 6.66 -28.08
CA LYS A 243 -15.26 6.60 -28.55
C LYS A 243 -14.52 7.85 -28.09
N ALA A 244 -13.19 7.78 -27.96
CA ALA A 244 -12.37 8.88 -27.51
C ALA A 244 -12.52 10.14 -28.40
N LYS A 245 -12.64 9.96 -29.71
CA LYS A 245 -12.88 11.09 -30.66
C LYS A 245 -14.26 11.75 -30.54
N ASP A 246 -15.24 11.07 -29.96
CA ASP A 246 -16.62 11.56 -29.78
C ASP A 246 -16.80 12.25 -28.40
N ILE A 247 -15.74 12.34 -27.61
CA ILE A 247 -15.68 13.10 -26.37
C ILE A 247 -15.50 14.59 -26.70
N PRO A 248 -16.09 15.51 -25.93
CA PRO A 248 -15.87 16.94 -26.15
C PRO A 248 -14.37 17.32 -26.04
N VAL A 249 -13.91 18.16 -26.93
CA VAL A 249 -12.56 18.69 -26.93
C VAL A 249 -12.28 19.39 -25.58
N GLY A 250 -11.12 19.12 -25.00
CA GLY A 250 -10.72 19.68 -23.69
C GLY A 250 -10.96 18.74 -22.51
N HIS A 251 -11.61 17.59 -22.72
CA HIS A 251 -11.66 16.54 -21.70
C HIS A 251 -10.47 15.58 -21.83
N ASP A 252 -9.95 15.07 -20.71
CA ASP A 252 -8.79 14.17 -20.66
C ASP A 252 -8.90 12.92 -21.52
N ALA A 253 -10.12 12.45 -21.76
CA ALA A 253 -10.39 11.25 -22.57
C ALA A 253 -10.56 11.55 -24.06
N TYR A 254 -10.45 12.83 -24.50
CA TYR A 254 -10.52 13.18 -25.91
C TYR A 254 -9.23 12.83 -26.65
N ILE A 255 -9.36 12.15 -27.78
CA ILE A 255 -8.28 11.88 -28.73
C ILE A 255 -8.75 12.34 -30.12
N ALA A 256 -7.97 13.14 -30.81
CA ALA A 256 -8.34 13.69 -32.11
C ALA A 256 -8.54 12.58 -33.15
N ASP A 257 -9.49 12.79 -34.08
CA ASP A 257 -9.76 11.81 -35.12
C ASP A 257 -8.52 11.61 -36.01
N GLY A 258 -8.15 10.36 -36.23
CA GLY A 258 -6.94 9.97 -36.96
C GLY A 258 -5.73 9.69 -36.07
N GLU A 259 -5.76 10.02 -34.79
CA GLU A 259 -4.71 9.64 -33.83
C GLU A 259 -4.92 8.22 -33.29
N GLU A 260 -3.84 7.60 -32.78
CA GLU A 260 -3.88 6.27 -32.19
C GLU A 260 -4.83 6.25 -30.97
N GLY A 261 -5.74 5.27 -30.92
CA GLY A 261 -6.72 5.14 -29.84
C GLY A 261 -7.98 5.98 -30.02
N CYS A 262 -8.11 6.85 -31.05
CA CYS A 262 -9.28 7.72 -31.24
C CYS A 262 -10.60 6.95 -31.41
N ASN A 263 -10.55 5.72 -31.89
CA ASN A 263 -11.69 4.84 -32.09
C ASN A 263 -11.97 3.92 -30.89
N ASP A 264 -11.10 3.94 -29.88
CA ASP A 264 -11.30 3.17 -28.66
C ASP A 264 -12.39 3.83 -27.80
N ARG A 265 -13.11 3.00 -27.05
CA ARG A 265 -14.10 3.52 -26.11
C ARG A 265 -13.39 3.99 -24.83
N VAL A 266 -13.87 5.07 -24.24
CA VAL A 266 -13.28 5.68 -23.02
C VAL A 266 -13.30 4.77 -21.80
N MET A 267 -14.11 3.73 -21.82
CA MET A 267 -14.09 2.65 -20.84
C MET A 267 -13.93 1.31 -21.56
N LEU A 268 -13.22 0.38 -20.94
CA LEU A 268 -13.04 -0.98 -21.44
C LEU A 268 -14.38 -1.73 -21.47
N SER A 269 -15.22 -1.37 -22.42
CA SER A 269 -16.45 -2.10 -22.73
C SER A 269 -16.43 -2.43 -24.20
N ASN A 270 -16.75 -3.67 -24.56
CA ASN A 270 -16.78 -4.17 -25.94
C ASN A 270 -17.94 -3.59 -26.79
N GLY A 271 -18.39 -2.36 -26.50
CA GLY A 271 -19.56 -1.74 -27.14
C GLY A 271 -20.89 -2.31 -26.62
N GLU A 272 -20.87 -3.00 -25.51
CA GLU A 272 -22.06 -3.53 -24.84
C GLU A 272 -22.94 -2.42 -24.26
N THR A 273 -24.19 -2.74 -24.06
CA THR A 273 -25.15 -1.84 -23.41
C THR A 273 -24.96 -1.92 -21.90
N ASN A 274 -24.72 -0.77 -21.29
CA ASN A 274 -24.58 -0.61 -19.84
C ASN A 274 -25.90 -0.08 -19.26
N HIS A 275 -26.13 -0.30 -17.98
CA HIS A 275 -27.25 0.23 -17.19
C HIS A 275 -26.69 1.15 -16.10
N GLY A 276 -27.34 2.25 -15.81
CA GLY A 276 -26.91 3.18 -14.76
C GLY A 276 -27.71 4.49 -14.81
N PHE A 277 -27.09 5.55 -14.37
CA PHE A 277 -27.65 6.89 -14.31
C PHE A 277 -26.75 7.91 -15.03
N ILE A 278 -27.31 9.05 -15.39
CA ILE A 278 -26.56 10.21 -15.88
C ILE A 278 -26.25 11.13 -14.70
N ALA A 279 -24.96 11.39 -14.43
CA ALA A 279 -24.52 12.13 -13.25
C ALA A 279 -25.13 13.52 -13.14
N GLN A 280 -25.31 14.22 -14.26
CA GLN A 280 -25.95 15.55 -14.31
C GLN A 280 -27.43 15.49 -13.92
N GLU A 281 -28.15 14.44 -14.32
CA GLU A 281 -29.56 14.26 -13.96
C GLU A 281 -29.72 13.90 -12.49
N VAL A 282 -28.83 13.06 -11.97
CA VAL A 282 -28.77 12.74 -10.53
C VAL A 282 -28.49 13.99 -9.70
N LYS A 283 -27.52 14.84 -10.14
CA LYS A 283 -27.24 16.10 -9.46
C LYS A 283 -28.46 17.02 -9.42
N ALA A 284 -29.16 17.14 -10.55
CA ALA A 284 -30.40 17.94 -10.62
C ALA A 284 -31.48 17.39 -9.68
N ALA A 285 -31.64 16.07 -9.59
CA ALA A 285 -32.56 15.46 -8.62
C ALA A 285 -32.15 15.76 -7.17
N ILE A 286 -30.86 15.63 -6.82
CA ILE A 286 -30.35 15.97 -5.49
C ILE A 286 -30.64 17.43 -5.15
N ASP A 287 -30.42 18.36 -6.07
CA ASP A 287 -30.65 19.80 -5.84
C ASP A 287 -32.13 20.17 -5.58
N ASN A 288 -33.04 19.36 -6.08
CA ASN A 288 -34.48 19.51 -5.85
C ASN A 288 -34.94 18.94 -4.50
N HIS A 289 -34.11 18.20 -3.80
CA HIS A 289 -34.41 17.54 -2.53
C HIS A 289 -33.56 18.18 -1.40
N SER A 290 -34.19 19.09 -0.61
CA SER A 290 -33.51 19.86 0.44
C SER A 290 -32.84 18.98 1.49
N GLU A 291 -33.38 17.80 1.77
CA GLU A 291 -32.87 16.80 2.70
C GLU A 291 -31.59 16.07 2.22
N LEU A 292 -31.25 16.19 0.92
CA LEU A 292 -30.08 15.58 0.30
C LEU A 292 -29.07 16.61 -0.22
N LYS A 293 -29.47 17.87 -0.33
CA LYS A 293 -28.71 18.91 -1.00
C LYS A 293 -27.32 19.14 -0.42
N ASP A 294 -27.17 18.99 0.89
CA ASP A 294 -25.94 19.26 1.64
C ASP A 294 -25.31 17.93 2.10
N GLY A 295 -24.45 17.34 1.28
CA GLY A 295 -23.59 16.23 1.70
C GLY A 295 -24.01 14.82 1.25
N PHE A 296 -24.97 14.67 0.32
CA PHE A 296 -25.28 13.34 -0.19
C PHE A 296 -24.19 12.84 -1.13
N GLY A 297 -23.44 11.83 -0.68
CA GLY A 297 -22.23 11.31 -1.33
C GLY A 297 -22.47 10.50 -2.62
N MET A 298 -23.67 10.45 -3.17
CA MET A 298 -23.94 9.76 -4.44
C MET A 298 -23.29 10.45 -5.64
N TRP A 299 -23.15 11.78 -5.60
CA TRP A 299 -22.60 12.56 -6.69
C TRP A 299 -21.34 13.30 -6.26
N THR A 300 -20.32 13.27 -7.10
CA THR A 300 -19.08 14.04 -6.93
C THR A 300 -18.57 14.54 -8.28
N VAL A 301 -17.68 15.53 -8.25
CA VAL A 301 -16.96 16.04 -9.43
C VAL A 301 -15.46 15.99 -9.14
N ASP A 302 -14.65 15.70 -10.16
CA ASP A 302 -13.19 15.72 -10.01
C ASP A 302 -12.74 17.16 -9.72
N GLU A 303 -12.09 17.38 -8.57
CA GLU A 303 -11.78 18.71 -8.00
C GLU A 303 -10.87 19.60 -8.86
N GLN A 304 -10.11 19.01 -9.79
CA GLN A 304 -9.11 19.75 -10.57
C GLN A 304 -9.70 20.59 -11.72
N ASP A 305 -10.96 20.38 -12.10
CA ASP A 305 -11.62 21.16 -13.13
C ASP A 305 -13.10 21.39 -12.80
N THR A 306 -13.38 22.48 -12.11
CA THR A 306 -14.75 22.86 -11.74
C THR A 306 -15.62 23.27 -12.94
N THR A 307 -15.03 23.53 -14.10
CA THR A 307 -15.73 23.97 -15.32
C THR A 307 -16.05 22.81 -16.23
N ASN A 308 -15.12 21.84 -16.36
CA ASN A 308 -15.23 20.65 -17.21
C ASN A 308 -15.01 19.34 -16.44
N GLY A 309 -15.01 19.39 -15.10
CA GLY A 309 -14.72 18.26 -14.23
C GLY A 309 -15.62 17.05 -14.54
N ARG A 310 -15.01 15.88 -14.62
CA ARG A 310 -15.72 14.64 -14.81
C ARG A 310 -16.57 14.34 -13.59
N GLN A 311 -17.88 14.17 -13.80
CA GLN A 311 -18.82 13.83 -12.73
C GLN A 311 -18.84 12.31 -12.49
N ARG A 312 -18.98 11.93 -11.24
CA ARG A 312 -18.98 10.53 -10.78
C ARG A 312 -20.22 10.24 -9.96
N LEU A 313 -20.62 8.98 -9.96
CA LEU A 313 -21.70 8.47 -9.12
C LEU A 313 -21.19 7.34 -8.23
N ALA A 314 -21.64 7.32 -6.99
CA ALA A 314 -21.44 6.26 -6.01
C ALA A 314 -22.81 5.60 -5.73
N ASP A 315 -23.16 4.60 -6.52
CA ASP A 315 -24.50 3.96 -6.48
C ASP A 315 -24.82 3.33 -5.11
N GLY A 316 -23.80 2.93 -4.36
CA GLY A 316 -23.97 2.40 -3.00
C GLY A 316 -24.62 3.37 -2.02
N ALA A 317 -24.52 4.69 -2.26
CA ALA A 317 -25.17 5.70 -1.44
C ALA A 317 -26.72 5.66 -1.54
N LEU A 318 -27.26 5.02 -2.58
CA LEU A 318 -28.71 4.83 -2.73
C LEU A 318 -29.29 3.78 -1.76
N VAL A 319 -28.51 2.86 -1.25
CA VAL A 319 -29.02 1.72 -0.46
C VAL A 319 -29.88 2.17 0.72
N PRO A 320 -29.46 3.11 1.60
CA PRO A 320 -30.32 3.56 2.70
C PRO A 320 -31.63 4.23 2.23
N ILE A 321 -31.56 4.96 1.12
CA ILE A 321 -32.72 5.67 0.54
C ILE A 321 -33.69 4.67 -0.08
N LEU A 322 -33.20 3.63 -0.75
CA LEU A 322 -34.03 2.54 -1.26
C LEU A 322 -34.74 1.78 -0.14
N VAL A 323 -34.04 1.52 0.98
CA VAL A 323 -34.67 0.92 2.17
C VAL A 323 -35.81 1.80 2.68
N LYS A 324 -35.58 3.11 2.80
CA LYS A 324 -36.61 4.06 3.21
C LYS A 324 -37.79 4.10 2.23
N ALA A 325 -37.53 4.13 0.92
CA ALA A 325 -38.54 4.12 -0.12
C ALA A 325 -39.42 2.85 -0.07
N ILE A 326 -38.83 1.69 0.17
CA ILE A 326 -39.55 0.43 0.33
C ILE A 326 -40.44 0.46 1.60
N GLN A 327 -39.95 0.99 2.72
CA GLN A 327 -40.71 1.16 3.94
C GLN A 327 -41.93 2.08 3.72
N GLU A 328 -41.77 3.17 2.99
CA GLU A 328 -42.87 4.09 2.63
C GLU A 328 -43.88 3.42 1.70
N GLN A 329 -43.43 2.65 0.68
CA GLN A 329 -44.31 1.86 -0.16
C GLN A 329 -45.12 0.83 0.62
N ASN A 330 -44.51 0.11 1.55
CA ASN A 330 -45.19 -0.87 2.38
C ASN A 330 -46.28 -0.19 3.23
N ALA A 331 -45.99 0.95 3.87
CA ALA A 331 -46.97 1.70 4.62
C ALA A 331 -48.17 2.15 3.78
N LEU A 332 -47.93 2.57 2.52
CA LEU A 332 -49.01 2.92 1.57
C LEU A 332 -49.82 1.70 1.19
N ILE A 333 -49.21 0.54 0.95
CA ILE A 333 -49.91 -0.72 0.62
C ILE A 333 -50.78 -1.15 1.81
N GLU A 334 -50.27 -1.12 3.04
CA GLU A 334 -51.04 -1.47 4.24
C GLU A 334 -52.25 -0.54 4.43
N ALA A 335 -52.05 0.76 4.24
CA ALA A 335 -53.15 1.75 4.31
C ALA A 335 -54.21 1.53 3.23
N LEU A 336 -53.81 1.21 2.00
CA LEU A 336 -54.71 0.89 0.91
C LEU A 336 -55.47 -0.41 1.18
N THR A 337 -54.79 -1.45 1.64
CA THR A 337 -55.40 -2.75 2.02
C THR A 337 -56.45 -2.59 3.09
N ALA A 338 -56.12 -1.82 4.17
CA ALA A 338 -57.08 -1.53 5.24
C ALA A 338 -58.31 -0.79 4.74
N ARG A 339 -58.09 0.18 3.80
CA ARG A 339 -59.19 0.94 3.18
C ARG A 339 -60.09 0.04 2.29
N ILE A 340 -59.50 -0.88 1.53
CA ILE A 340 -60.24 -1.85 0.71
C ILE A 340 -61.07 -2.75 1.63
N THR A 341 -60.49 -3.32 2.67
CA THR A 341 -61.21 -4.16 3.65
C THR A 341 -62.39 -3.42 4.27
N THR A 342 -62.22 -2.14 4.57
CA THR A 342 -63.32 -1.32 5.10
C THR A 342 -64.41 -1.02 4.09
N LEU A 343 -64.12 -1.04 2.78
CA LEU A 343 -65.10 -0.81 1.72
C LEU A 343 -65.84 -2.08 1.29
N GLU A 344 -65.25 -3.25 1.52
CA GLU A 344 -65.80 -4.57 1.20
C GLU A 344 -66.63 -5.18 2.34
N GLY A 345 -66.54 -4.69 3.58
CA GLY A 345 -67.26 -5.12 4.77
C GLY A 345 -68.35 -4.15 5.13
#